data_c0908af1efddc5850ad1b48c3a45d450
#
_entry.id   c0908af1efddc5850ad1b48c3a45d450
#
_cell.length_a   1.000
_cell.length_b   1.000
_cell.length_c   1.000
_cell.angle_alpha   90.00
_cell.angle_beta   90.00
_cell.angle_gamma   90.00
#
_symmetry.space_group_name_H-M   'P 1'
#
loop_
_entity.id
_entity.type
_entity.pdbx_description
1 polymer ?
#
loop_
_entity_poly.entity_id
_entity_poly.type
_entity_poly.pdbx_seq_one_letter_code
_entity_poly.pdbx_strand_id
1 'polypeptide(L)'
;MNRKNIGIAFGALCGLAALTATAAEIFYDISINTKSPIHMSKLNNLVQKATNTAGNEEEASAKYSGMTGTPEIKEWYATHGEDVYILSDSLRLHGKRFKNTGTKYVLVCHGYTSKAKHMAGFVHKFYTLGYNVLAVDARAHGDSEGTKIGMGWPERVDIIKWINR
;
A
#
# COMPACT_ATOMS: atom_id res chain seq x y z
N MET A 1 31.95 36.47 23.11
CA MET A 1 30.57 36.43 22.60
C MET A 1 29.64 36.95 23.68
N ASN A 2 28.83 37.96 23.40
CA ASN A 2 28.01 38.64 24.43
C ASN A 2 26.81 37.69 24.80
N ARG A 3 26.43 37.65 26.09
CA ARG A 3 25.34 36.82 26.63
C ARG A 3 24.02 36.96 25.83
N LYS A 4 23.72 38.16 25.33
CA LYS A 4 22.56 38.43 24.46
C LYS A 4 22.64 37.65 23.13
N ASN A 5 23.82 37.58 22.51
CA ASN A 5 24.00 36.91 21.24
C ASN A 5 23.92 35.40 21.39
N ILE A 6 24.32 34.84 22.55
CA ILE A 6 24.16 33.43 22.89
C ILE A 6 22.68 33.07 23.00
N GLY A 7 21.89 33.92 23.69
CA GLY A 7 20.44 33.68 23.81
C GLY A 7 19.70 33.72 22.48
N ILE A 8 20.05 34.64 21.59
CA ILE A 8 19.45 34.73 20.24
C ILE A 8 19.84 33.51 19.40
N ALA A 9 21.11 33.09 19.41
CA ALA A 9 21.57 31.93 18.69
C ALA A 9 20.91 30.61 19.17
N PHE A 10 20.76 30.49 20.51
CA PHE A 10 20.06 29.31 21.08
C PHE A 10 18.56 29.32 20.74
N GLY A 11 17.89 30.48 20.82
CA GLY A 11 16.49 30.62 20.41
C GLY A 11 16.26 30.28 18.93
N ALA A 12 17.17 30.74 18.05
CA ALA A 12 17.11 30.40 16.61
C ALA A 12 17.32 28.90 16.36
N LEU A 13 18.24 28.26 17.09
CA LEU A 13 18.48 26.81 16.97
C LEU A 13 17.28 26.01 17.45
N CYS A 14 16.66 26.39 18.57
CA CYS A 14 15.43 25.76 19.07
C CYS A 14 14.26 25.97 18.11
N GLY A 15 14.12 27.15 17.52
CA GLY A 15 13.10 27.43 16.50
C GLY A 15 13.28 26.56 15.25
N LEU A 16 14.50 26.42 14.75
CA LEU A 16 14.81 25.57 13.61
C LEU A 16 14.53 24.10 13.91
N ALA A 17 14.92 23.61 15.10
CA ALA A 17 14.64 22.25 15.53
C ALA A 17 13.12 21.97 15.64
N ALA A 18 12.34 22.92 16.14
CA ALA A 18 10.89 22.81 16.20
C ALA A 18 10.25 22.76 14.78
N LEU A 19 10.72 23.61 13.86
CA LEU A 19 10.24 23.60 12.47
C LEU A 19 10.55 22.28 11.75
N THR A 20 11.76 21.74 11.95
CA THR A 20 12.12 20.44 11.34
C THR A 20 11.33 19.29 11.95
N ALA A 21 11.06 19.27 13.24
CA ALA A 21 10.23 18.29 13.90
C ALA A 21 8.78 18.34 13.36
N THR A 22 8.20 19.53 13.23
CA THR A 22 6.85 19.70 12.66
C THR A 22 6.78 19.24 11.19
N ALA A 23 7.79 19.56 10.39
CA ALA A 23 7.86 19.11 9.00
C ALA A 23 7.97 17.58 8.91
N ALA A 24 8.75 16.94 9.79
CA ALA A 24 8.87 15.50 9.86
C ALA A 24 7.55 14.80 10.23
N GLU A 25 6.80 15.34 11.20
CA GLU A 25 5.47 14.84 11.58
C GLU A 25 4.48 14.94 10.42
N ILE A 26 4.43 16.08 9.73
CA ILE A 26 3.58 16.24 8.54
C ILE A 26 3.96 15.26 7.45
N PHE A 27 5.25 15.10 7.17
CA PHE A 27 5.72 14.13 6.17
C PHE A 27 5.36 12.68 6.56
N TYR A 28 5.52 12.33 7.83
CA TYR A 28 5.13 11.04 8.37
C TYR A 28 3.62 10.79 8.16
N ASP A 29 2.80 11.74 8.51
CA ASP A 29 1.34 11.64 8.37
C ASP A 29 0.90 11.52 6.90
N ILE A 30 1.54 12.26 6.00
CA ILE A 30 1.26 12.15 4.56
C ILE A 30 1.67 10.80 4.00
N SER A 31 2.82 10.27 4.41
CA SER A 31 3.44 9.11 3.74
C SER A 31 3.19 7.78 4.43
N ILE A 32 3.08 7.75 5.75
CA ILE A 32 3.13 6.52 6.54
C ILE A 32 1.81 6.24 7.27
N ASN A 33 1.20 7.25 7.88
CA ASN A 33 0.06 7.09 8.76
C ASN A 33 -1.26 7.03 7.98
N THR A 34 -1.75 5.84 7.65
CA THR A 34 -3.00 5.66 6.88
C THR A 34 -4.26 6.17 7.58
N LYS A 35 -4.22 6.39 8.91
CA LYS A 35 -5.31 7.01 9.66
C LYS A 35 -5.33 8.53 9.54
N SER A 36 -4.21 9.16 9.19
CA SER A 36 -4.13 10.61 9.05
C SER A 36 -5.12 11.14 8.01
N PRO A 37 -5.79 12.28 8.27
CA PRO A 37 -6.65 12.93 7.28
C PRO A 37 -5.88 13.44 6.06
N ILE A 38 -4.58 13.74 6.22
CA ILE A 38 -3.69 14.23 5.16
C ILE A 38 -2.86 13.12 4.49
N HIS A 39 -3.14 11.84 4.77
CA HIS A 39 -2.43 10.74 4.11
C HIS A 39 -2.59 10.79 2.59
N MET A 40 -1.53 10.47 1.85
CA MET A 40 -1.45 10.59 0.38
C MET A 40 -2.63 9.98 -0.36
N SER A 41 -3.13 8.81 0.06
CA SER A 41 -4.28 8.17 -0.59
C SER A 41 -5.57 8.99 -0.47
N LYS A 42 -5.76 9.69 0.68
CA LYS A 42 -6.93 10.56 0.90
C LYS A 42 -6.80 11.87 0.14
N LEU A 43 -5.60 12.45 0.10
CA LEU A 43 -5.31 13.66 -0.67
C LEU A 43 -5.54 13.41 -2.16
N ASN A 44 -5.06 12.31 -2.72
CA ASN A 44 -5.29 11.94 -4.11
C ASN A 44 -6.78 11.81 -4.43
N ASN A 45 -7.56 11.17 -3.56
CA ASN A 45 -9.00 11.05 -3.73
C ASN A 45 -9.73 12.40 -3.70
N LEU A 46 -9.28 13.35 -2.86
CA LEU A 46 -9.82 14.71 -2.81
C LEU A 46 -9.48 15.50 -4.09
N VAL A 47 -8.25 15.41 -4.55
CA VAL A 47 -7.80 16.05 -5.80
C VAL A 47 -8.61 15.51 -6.98
N GLN A 48 -8.76 14.19 -7.12
CA GLN A 48 -9.57 13.60 -8.20
C GLN A 48 -11.03 14.08 -8.17
N LYS A 49 -11.63 14.15 -6.98
CA LYS A 49 -13.00 14.70 -6.84
C LYS A 49 -13.09 16.18 -7.19
N ALA A 50 -12.08 16.98 -6.83
CA ALA A 50 -12.09 18.42 -7.06
C ALA A 50 -11.81 18.79 -8.53
N THR A 51 -10.98 18.01 -9.23
CA THR A 51 -10.58 18.30 -10.60
C THR A 51 -11.57 17.82 -11.65
N ASN A 52 -12.60 17.05 -11.26
CA ASN A 52 -13.60 16.48 -12.17
C ASN A 52 -12.97 15.79 -13.40
N THR A 53 -11.80 15.18 -13.20
CA THR A 53 -10.94 14.67 -14.28
C THR A 53 -11.40 13.29 -14.73
N ALA A 54 -12.59 13.19 -15.28
CA ALA A 54 -13.06 11.98 -15.98
C ALA A 54 -12.19 11.61 -17.19
N GLY A 55 -11.45 12.57 -17.76
CA GLY A 55 -10.58 12.35 -18.92
C GLY A 55 -9.27 11.60 -18.62
N ASN A 56 -8.77 11.67 -17.38
CA ASN A 56 -7.51 11.01 -17.01
C ASN A 56 -7.71 9.59 -16.45
N GLU A 57 -8.94 9.20 -16.08
CA GLU A 57 -9.22 7.85 -15.60
C GLU A 57 -9.17 6.81 -16.73
N GLU A 58 -9.58 7.16 -17.94
CA GLU A 58 -9.52 6.27 -19.10
C GLU A 58 -8.06 6.05 -19.56
N GLU A 59 -7.25 7.08 -19.57
CA GLU A 59 -5.83 7.00 -19.93
C GLU A 59 -5.00 6.30 -18.83
N ALA A 60 -5.26 6.60 -17.58
CA ALA A 60 -4.65 5.89 -16.44
C ALA A 60 -5.14 4.43 -16.37
N SER A 61 -6.42 4.17 -16.62
CA SER A 61 -6.99 2.83 -16.71
C SER A 61 -6.38 2.03 -17.86
N ALA A 62 -6.19 2.62 -19.04
CA ALA A 62 -5.54 1.99 -20.17
C ALA A 62 -4.07 1.66 -19.88
N LYS A 63 -3.33 2.58 -19.25
CA LYS A 63 -1.92 2.39 -18.87
C LYS A 63 -1.72 1.27 -17.84
N TYR A 64 -2.68 1.07 -16.93
CA TYR A 64 -2.63 0.05 -15.88
C TYR A 64 -3.57 -1.15 -16.13
N SER A 65 -4.23 -1.22 -17.28
CA SER A 65 -5.19 -2.29 -17.60
C SER A 65 -4.57 -3.69 -17.52
N GLY A 66 -3.31 -3.84 -17.92
CA GLY A 66 -2.57 -5.08 -17.78
C GLY A 66 -2.37 -5.52 -16.31
N MET A 67 -2.31 -4.57 -15.38
CA MET A 67 -2.16 -4.82 -13.94
C MET A 67 -3.51 -5.07 -13.28
N THR A 68 -4.48 -4.19 -13.53
CA THR A 68 -5.79 -4.22 -12.86
C THR A 68 -6.76 -5.22 -13.48
N GLY A 69 -6.55 -5.59 -14.75
CA GLY A 69 -7.43 -6.47 -15.52
C GLY A 69 -8.70 -5.78 -16.02
N THR A 70 -9.37 -6.44 -16.97
CA THR A 70 -10.69 -6.03 -17.49
C THR A 70 -11.78 -6.20 -16.42
N PRO A 71 -13.00 -5.68 -16.63
CA PRO A 71 -14.14 -5.92 -15.72
C PRO A 71 -14.37 -7.41 -15.43
N GLU A 72 -14.28 -8.27 -16.45
CA GLU A 72 -14.46 -9.71 -16.33
C GLU A 72 -13.36 -10.35 -15.45
N ILE A 73 -12.10 -9.90 -15.60
CA ILE A 73 -10.99 -10.37 -14.76
C ILE A 73 -11.17 -9.93 -13.30
N LYS A 74 -11.69 -8.72 -13.07
CA LYS A 74 -11.97 -8.24 -11.72
C LYS A 74 -13.10 -9.04 -11.06
N GLU A 75 -14.15 -9.38 -11.81
CA GLU A 75 -15.22 -10.25 -11.35
C GLU A 75 -14.71 -11.67 -11.08
N TRP A 76 -13.91 -12.23 -11.98
CA TRP A 76 -13.24 -13.51 -11.78
C TRP A 76 -12.38 -13.48 -10.50
N TYR A 77 -11.58 -12.44 -10.27
CA TYR A 77 -10.78 -12.28 -9.06
C TYR A 77 -11.65 -12.30 -7.80
N ALA A 78 -12.79 -11.61 -7.82
CA ALA A 78 -13.70 -11.55 -6.69
C ALA A 78 -14.32 -12.90 -6.34
N THR A 79 -14.69 -13.68 -7.36
CA THR A 79 -15.50 -14.92 -7.22
C THR A 79 -14.68 -16.20 -7.11
N HIS A 80 -13.49 -16.28 -7.72
CA HIS A 80 -12.69 -17.53 -7.77
C HIS A 80 -11.65 -17.64 -6.65
N GLY A 81 -11.23 -16.54 -6.05
CA GLY A 81 -10.22 -16.56 -5.01
C GLY A 81 -10.81 -16.88 -3.64
N GLU A 82 -10.06 -17.61 -2.83
CA GLU A 82 -10.35 -17.90 -1.43
C GLU A 82 -9.63 -16.89 -0.54
N ASP A 83 -10.36 -16.20 0.34
CA ASP A 83 -9.76 -15.28 1.30
C ASP A 83 -9.01 -16.05 2.38
N VAL A 84 -7.77 -15.68 2.61
CA VAL A 84 -6.87 -16.34 3.54
C VAL A 84 -6.20 -15.30 4.44
N TYR A 85 -5.84 -15.72 5.65
CA TYR A 85 -5.29 -14.81 6.65
C TYR A 85 -4.07 -15.43 7.32
N ILE A 86 -3.11 -14.58 7.70
CA ILE A 86 -2.03 -14.91 8.64
C ILE A 86 -2.03 -13.92 9.79
N LEU A 87 -1.39 -14.32 10.89
CA LEU A 87 -1.09 -13.42 12.01
C LEU A 87 0.38 -13.04 11.95
N SER A 88 0.67 -11.73 11.90
CA SER A 88 2.02 -11.19 11.92
C SER A 88 2.09 -9.95 12.82
N ASP A 89 2.96 -9.95 13.84
CA ASP A 89 3.08 -8.87 14.84
C ASP A 89 1.74 -8.46 15.45
N SER A 90 0.88 -9.45 15.77
CA SER A 90 -0.49 -9.25 16.25
C SER A 90 -1.47 -8.61 15.26
N LEU A 91 -1.07 -8.42 14.00
CA LEU A 91 -1.93 -7.96 12.92
C LEU A 91 -2.45 -9.16 12.13
N ARG A 92 -3.75 -9.16 11.86
CA ARG A 92 -4.36 -10.09 10.92
C ARG A 92 -4.18 -9.55 9.50
N LEU A 93 -3.36 -10.23 8.71
CA LEU A 93 -3.08 -9.87 7.34
C LEU A 93 -3.90 -10.73 6.40
N HIS A 94 -4.46 -10.09 5.38
CA HIS A 94 -5.32 -10.67 4.37
C HIS A 94 -4.54 -11.01 3.10
N GLY A 95 -4.94 -12.09 2.45
CA GLY A 95 -4.53 -12.45 1.10
C GLY A 95 -5.64 -13.23 0.40
N LYS A 96 -5.59 -13.28 -0.91
CA LYS A 96 -6.52 -14.05 -1.73
C LYS A 96 -5.77 -15.13 -2.49
N ARG A 97 -6.16 -16.39 -2.25
CA ARG A 97 -5.52 -17.56 -2.82
C ARG A 97 -6.31 -18.12 -3.99
N PHE A 98 -5.63 -18.39 -5.09
CA PHE A 98 -6.16 -19.00 -6.31
C PHE A 98 -5.46 -20.32 -6.53
N LYS A 99 -6.13 -21.42 -6.21
CA LYS A 99 -5.60 -22.77 -6.38
C LYS A 99 -5.69 -23.21 -7.84
N ASN A 100 -4.62 -23.83 -8.32
CA ASN A 100 -4.55 -24.46 -9.63
C ASN A 100 -4.01 -25.89 -9.51
N THR A 101 -4.02 -26.65 -10.59
CA THR A 101 -3.54 -28.04 -10.63
C THR A 101 -2.01 -28.15 -10.69
N GLY A 102 -1.32 -27.05 -11.00
CA GLY A 102 0.14 -27.00 -11.08
C GLY A 102 0.83 -27.06 -9.71
N THR A 103 2.12 -27.37 -9.72
CA THR A 103 2.98 -27.44 -8.53
C THR A 103 3.75 -26.15 -8.27
N LYS A 104 3.67 -25.19 -9.18
CA LYS A 104 4.36 -23.89 -9.07
C LYS A 104 3.50 -22.87 -8.35
N TYR A 105 4.12 -22.00 -7.58
CA TYR A 105 3.47 -20.95 -6.81
C TYR A 105 4.00 -19.58 -7.18
N VAL A 106 3.14 -18.58 -7.12
CA VAL A 106 3.47 -17.16 -7.29
C VAL A 106 2.84 -16.38 -6.16
N LEU A 107 3.63 -15.55 -5.50
CA LEU A 107 3.18 -14.53 -4.57
C LEU A 107 3.13 -13.19 -5.30
N VAL A 108 1.97 -12.55 -5.32
CA VAL A 108 1.74 -11.25 -5.95
C VAL A 108 1.60 -10.20 -4.86
N CYS A 109 2.51 -9.22 -4.86
CA CYS A 109 2.51 -8.10 -3.93
C CYS A 109 2.18 -6.81 -4.69
N HIS A 110 1.36 -5.96 -4.10
CA HIS A 110 1.01 -4.65 -4.64
C HIS A 110 2.03 -3.58 -4.24
N GLY A 111 1.97 -2.41 -4.90
CA GLY A 111 2.78 -1.25 -4.59
C GLY A 111 2.21 -0.35 -3.48
N TYR A 112 2.93 0.72 -3.16
CA TYR A 112 2.54 1.75 -2.20
C TYR A 112 1.14 2.31 -2.49
N THR A 113 0.33 2.47 -1.45
CA THR A 113 -1.09 2.91 -1.49
C THR A 113 -2.04 2.07 -2.34
N SER A 114 -1.60 0.91 -2.85
CA SER A 114 -2.39 -0.02 -3.63
C SER A 114 -2.99 -1.15 -2.75
N LYS A 115 -3.50 -2.20 -3.33
CA LYS A 115 -4.02 -3.40 -2.66
C LYS A 115 -4.07 -4.59 -3.61
N ALA A 116 -4.18 -5.80 -3.05
CA ALA A 116 -4.14 -7.05 -3.80
C ALA A 116 -5.12 -7.10 -4.99
N LYS A 117 -6.33 -6.62 -4.82
CA LYS A 117 -7.34 -6.61 -5.90
C LYS A 117 -6.97 -5.75 -7.12
N HIS A 118 -6.07 -4.76 -6.94
CA HIS A 118 -5.58 -3.96 -8.05
C HIS A 118 -4.57 -4.73 -8.92
N MET A 119 -4.14 -5.91 -8.48
CA MET A 119 -3.23 -6.80 -9.18
C MET A 119 -3.95 -7.93 -9.94
N ALA A 120 -5.28 -7.85 -10.07
CA ALA A 120 -6.12 -8.91 -10.63
C ALA A 120 -5.66 -9.37 -12.02
N GLY A 121 -5.17 -8.46 -12.87
CA GLY A 121 -4.64 -8.79 -14.19
C GLY A 121 -3.40 -9.71 -14.11
N PHE A 122 -2.46 -9.42 -13.21
CA PHE A 122 -1.29 -10.28 -13.00
C PHE A 122 -1.69 -11.62 -12.37
N VAL A 123 -2.60 -11.60 -11.39
CA VAL A 123 -3.12 -12.82 -10.76
C VAL A 123 -3.74 -13.73 -11.80
N HIS A 124 -4.63 -13.21 -12.64
CA HIS A 124 -5.27 -13.96 -13.72
C HIS A 124 -4.25 -14.51 -14.72
N LYS A 125 -3.27 -13.69 -15.13
CA LYS A 125 -2.22 -14.11 -16.06
C LYS A 125 -1.40 -15.28 -15.52
N PHE A 126 -0.95 -15.23 -14.27
CA PHE A 126 -0.19 -16.33 -13.66
C PHE A 126 -1.08 -17.56 -13.46
N TYR A 127 -2.34 -17.36 -13.09
CA TYR A 127 -3.30 -18.47 -12.97
C TYR A 127 -3.51 -19.20 -14.30
N THR A 128 -3.69 -18.48 -15.41
CA THR A 128 -3.83 -19.09 -16.75
C THR A 128 -2.56 -19.77 -17.25
N LEU A 129 -1.40 -19.39 -16.70
CA LEU A 129 -0.13 -20.08 -16.93
C LEU A 129 0.05 -21.34 -16.05
N GLY A 130 -0.97 -21.73 -15.27
CA GLY A 130 -0.96 -22.95 -14.46
C GLY A 130 -0.38 -22.79 -13.05
N TYR A 131 -0.09 -21.57 -12.58
CA TYR A 131 0.43 -21.33 -11.23
C TYR A 131 -0.68 -21.31 -10.18
N ASN A 132 -0.38 -21.80 -8.98
CA ASN A 132 -1.11 -21.42 -7.78
C ASN A 132 -0.71 -19.99 -7.43
N VAL A 133 -1.66 -19.09 -7.21
CA VAL A 133 -1.38 -17.69 -6.98
C VAL A 133 -1.88 -17.27 -5.61
N LEU A 134 -1.05 -16.53 -4.88
CA LEU A 134 -1.42 -15.85 -3.64
C LEU A 134 -1.18 -14.34 -3.82
N ALA A 135 -2.25 -13.56 -3.81
CA ALA A 135 -2.20 -12.11 -3.83
C ALA A 135 -2.42 -11.59 -2.41
N VAL A 136 -1.48 -10.82 -1.86
CA VAL A 136 -1.51 -10.40 -0.47
C VAL A 136 -1.72 -8.89 -0.34
N ASP A 137 -2.52 -8.48 0.64
CA ASP A 137 -2.57 -7.11 1.11
C ASP A 137 -1.47 -6.89 2.14
N ALA A 138 -0.55 -5.98 1.86
CA ALA A 138 0.46 -5.59 2.85
C ALA A 138 -0.21 -4.97 4.09
N ARG A 139 0.48 -4.97 5.23
CA ARG A 139 -0.01 -4.29 6.45
C ARG A 139 -0.45 -2.85 6.14
N ALA A 140 -1.50 -2.38 6.79
CA ALA A 140 -2.11 -1.07 6.57
C ALA A 140 -2.70 -0.83 5.16
N HIS A 141 -2.88 -1.89 4.35
CA HIS A 141 -3.50 -1.82 3.02
C HIS A 141 -4.63 -2.84 2.87
N GLY A 142 -5.55 -2.56 1.94
CA GLY A 142 -6.66 -3.47 1.60
C GLY A 142 -7.45 -3.90 2.81
N ASP A 143 -7.59 -5.22 2.99
CA ASP A 143 -8.31 -5.85 4.10
C ASP A 143 -7.37 -6.34 5.22
N SER A 144 -6.06 -6.01 5.13
CA SER A 144 -5.07 -6.24 6.19
C SER A 144 -5.15 -5.18 7.27
N GLU A 145 -4.96 -5.61 8.52
CA GLU A 145 -4.86 -4.71 9.67
C GLU A 145 -3.57 -3.89 9.64
N GLY A 146 -3.55 -2.85 10.47
CA GLY A 146 -2.44 -1.93 10.62
C GLY A 146 -2.84 -0.49 10.29
N THR A 147 -1.95 0.43 10.66
CA THR A 147 -2.17 1.87 10.46
C THR A 147 -0.93 2.58 9.95
N LYS A 148 0.17 1.85 9.85
CA LYS A 148 1.47 2.37 9.43
C LYS A 148 2.01 1.55 8.28
N ILE A 149 2.34 2.21 7.19
CA ILE A 149 3.02 1.61 6.04
C ILE A 149 4.49 1.47 6.40
N GLY A 150 5.04 0.27 6.33
CA GLY A 150 6.40 -0.04 6.79
C GLY A 150 7.49 0.14 5.74
N MET A 151 7.14 0.56 4.52
CA MET A 151 8.07 0.77 3.40
C MET A 151 8.98 -0.44 3.13
N GLY A 152 8.46 -1.65 3.33
CA GLY A 152 9.14 -2.93 3.07
C GLY A 152 9.86 -3.53 4.28
N TRP A 153 10.21 -2.73 5.30
CA TRP A 153 11.00 -3.25 6.42
C TRP A 153 10.26 -4.27 7.30
N PRO A 154 9.09 -3.98 7.88
CA PRO A 154 8.30 -5.00 8.58
C PRO A 154 7.65 -5.99 7.59
N GLU A 155 7.26 -5.54 6.40
CA GLU A 155 6.59 -6.38 5.40
C GLU A 155 7.44 -7.58 4.95
N ARG A 156 8.79 -7.50 5.00
CA ARG A 156 9.65 -8.64 4.69
C ARG A 156 9.38 -9.86 5.58
N VAL A 157 9.03 -9.63 6.85
CA VAL A 157 8.69 -10.71 7.78
C VAL A 157 7.32 -11.29 7.44
N ASP A 158 6.37 -10.44 7.05
CA ASP A 158 5.04 -10.86 6.61
C ASP A 158 5.14 -11.76 5.38
N ILE A 159 5.96 -11.38 4.40
CA ILE A 159 6.21 -12.17 3.18
C ILE A 159 6.78 -13.54 3.50
N ILE A 160 7.76 -13.63 4.41
CA ILE A 160 8.31 -14.93 4.85
C ILE A 160 7.21 -15.79 5.49
N LYS A 161 6.32 -15.22 6.30
CA LYS A 161 5.19 -15.94 6.90
C LYS A 161 4.19 -16.42 5.85
N TRP A 162 3.93 -15.62 4.81
CA TRP A 162 3.09 -16.01 3.68
C TRP A 162 3.68 -17.18 2.88
N ILE A 163 5.00 -17.20 2.67
CA ILE A 163 5.69 -18.27 1.95
C ILE A 163 5.66 -19.59 2.74
N ASN A 164 5.73 -19.51 4.06
CA ASN A 164 5.82 -20.68 4.94
C ASN A 164 4.44 -21.24 5.33
N ARG A 165 3.35 -20.67 4.84
CA ARG A 165 1.99 -21.13 5.09
C ARG A 165 1.57 -22.25 4.14
#